data_671c9412de55ea312fd095584a8e3d94
#
_entry.id   671c9412de55ea312fd095584a8e3d94
#
_cell.length_a   1.000
_cell.length_b   1.000
_cell.length_c   1.000
_cell.angle_alpha   90.00
_cell.angle_beta   90.00
_cell.angle_gamma   90.00
#
_symmetry.space_group_name_H-M   'P 1'
#
loop_
_entity.id
_entity.type
_entity.pdbx_description
1 polymer ?
#
loop_
_entity_poly.entity_id
_entity_poly.type
_entity_poly.pdbx_seq_one_letter_code
_entity_poly.pdbx_strand_id
1 'polypeptide(L)'
;MKEIQCDVAVIGAGTAGMTAYRTAKRAGKRTLMIESGPYGTMCARVGCMPSKLLIAAADAAHHARHTAPFGVHVDGNIRIEGKEVMDRVRRERDRFVQFVVDDVEGFDAQDKVRGHARFVSEHVLEVDDHTRITAGHVIIATGSTPVRPKELEPLGALLISNEEIFDWTDVPESVLVVGTGVIGLELGQALARLGVKVSIINRSQSLAGLSDPEVREAGRAIFSQELNIRADVAVLGSEVVNGKARVRLQVNGKELLEDYDYVLGAAGRKPQLDNLGLENTPAEWDSKGRVVFDLDSLQLKGTSIYLAGDVNQRAPILHEAADDGRLAALQAASNGQDEPMARRARMAVVFSDPQVAVVGTPFKSLPEGAVTGSVNFGNQGRARVMLVNRGLLHVYADKEGKFLGAEMVGPQVEHIAHLLAWSLQMGLTLDQMLAMPFYHPVLEEGLRTALRQAQSALRGK
;
A
#
# COMPACT_ATOMS: atom_id res chain seq x y z
N MET A 1 11.57 33.46 -19.21
CA MET A 1 10.82 32.64 -18.23
C MET A 1 9.43 33.25 -18.07
N LYS A 2 8.37 32.44 -18.19
CA LYS A 2 6.99 32.90 -18.00
C LYS A 2 6.71 33.09 -16.51
N GLU A 3 6.18 34.26 -16.12
CA GLU A 3 5.81 34.55 -14.73
C GLU A 3 4.33 34.27 -14.52
N ILE A 4 3.98 33.49 -13.47
CA ILE A 4 2.59 33.18 -13.11
C ILE A 4 2.40 33.37 -11.62
N GLN A 5 1.23 33.93 -11.23
CA GLN A 5 0.82 34.03 -9.82
C GLN A 5 -0.39 33.11 -9.58
N CYS A 6 -0.45 32.47 -8.42
CA CYS A 6 -1.59 31.67 -8.00
C CYS A 6 -1.76 31.69 -6.48
N ASP A 7 -2.95 31.29 -6.01
CA ASP A 7 -3.19 31.13 -4.57
C ASP A 7 -2.58 29.80 -4.07
N VAL A 8 -2.73 28.72 -4.87
CA VAL A 8 -2.24 27.39 -4.51
C VAL A 8 -1.51 26.76 -5.69
N ALA A 9 -0.27 26.32 -5.47
CA ALA A 9 0.48 25.49 -6.40
C ALA A 9 0.51 24.03 -5.88
N VAL A 10 0.15 23.06 -6.72
CA VAL A 10 0.17 21.63 -6.38
C VAL A 10 1.27 20.96 -7.19
N ILE A 11 2.25 20.36 -6.54
CA ILE A 11 3.35 19.63 -7.18
C ILE A 11 3.04 18.14 -7.19
N GLY A 12 2.76 17.61 -8.36
CA GLY A 12 2.38 16.21 -8.60
C GLY A 12 0.92 16.05 -9.02
N ALA A 13 0.66 15.26 -10.07
CA ALA A 13 -0.66 14.93 -10.59
C ALA A 13 -1.10 13.50 -10.20
N GLY A 14 -0.63 12.99 -9.04
CA GLY A 14 -1.09 11.75 -8.43
C GLY A 14 -2.44 11.93 -7.73
N THR A 15 -2.92 10.88 -7.04
CA THR A 15 -4.22 10.88 -6.33
C THR A 15 -4.36 12.05 -5.36
N ALA A 16 -3.34 12.32 -4.54
CA ALA A 16 -3.35 13.44 -3.61
C ALA A 16 -3.41 14.78 -4.35
N GLY A 17 -2.56 14.96 -5.37
CA GLY A 17 -2.47 16.22 -6.13
C GLY A 17 -3.74 16.53 -6.91
N MET A 18 -4.33 15.57 -7.61
CA MET A 18 -5.61 15.76 -8.31
C MET A 18 -6.74 16.12 -7.35
N THR A 19 -6.79 15.49 -6.18
CA THR A 19 -7.79 15.81 -5.15
C THR A 19 -7.55 17.19 -4.57
N ALA A 20 -6.29 17.56 -4.31
CA ALA A 20 -5.92 18.89 -3.83
C ALA A 20 -6.31 19.97 -4.85
N TYR A 21 -5.96 19.80 -6.13
CA TYR A 21 -6.32 20.73 -7.20
C TYR A 21 -7.84 20.97 -7.25
N ARG A 22 -8.63 19.90 -7.33
CA ARG A 22 -10.10 20.01 -7.38
C ARG A 22 -10.68 20.68 -6.14
N THR A 23 -10.13 20.39 -4.97
CA THR A 23 -10.62 20.97 -3.71
C THR A 23 -10.30 22.45 -3.63
N ALA A 24 -9.09 22.87 -3.97
CA ALA A 24 -8.71 24.28 -4.01
C ALA A 24 -9.52 25.07 -5.05
N LYS A 25 -9.73 24.51 -6.25
CA LYS A 25 -10.59 25.13 -7.29
C LYS A 25 -12.03 25.29 -6.81
N ARG A 26 -12.62 24.29 -6.15
CA ARG A 26 -13.98 24.39 -5.58
C ARG A 26 -14.06 25.46 -4.48
N ALA A 27 -12.98 25.69 -3.74
CA ALA A 27 -12.89 26.78 -2.76
C ALA A 27 -12.63 28.16 -3.41
N GLY A 28 -12.70 28.28 -4.75
CA GLY A 28 -12.55 29.54 -5.48
C GLY A 28 -11.09 30.02 -5.64
N LYS A 29 -10.10 29.17 -5.35
CA LYS A 29 -8.68 29.54 -5.43
C LYS A 29 -8.14 29.39 -6.86
N ARG A 30 -7.31 30.32 -7.28
CA ARG A 30 -6.49 30.18 -8.48
C ARG A 30 -5.43 29.12 -8.21
N THR A 31 -5.57 27.96 -8.85
CA THR A 31 -4.76 26.77 -8.52
C THR A 31 -4.01 26.33 -9.76
N LEU A 32 -2.72 26.03 -9.61
CA LEU A 32 -1.88 25.40 -10.64
C LEU A 32 -1.54 23.98 -10.22
N MET A 33 -1.44 23.07 -11.19
CA MET A 33 -0.93 21.71 -11.03
C MET A 33 0.32 21.53 -11.87
N ILE A 34 1.42 21.10 -11.23
CA ILE A 34 2.74 20.95 -11.84
C ILE A 34 3.08 19.47 -11.88
N GLU A 35 3.45 18.93 -13.05
CA GLU A 35 3.82 17.51 -13.18
C GLU A 35 4.99 17.33 -14.17
N SER A 36 6.05 16.68 -13.71
CA SER A 36 7.22 16.36 -14.54
C SER A 36 7.11 15.03 -15.26
N GLY A 37 6.41 14.06 -14.64
CA GLY A 37 6.23 12.70 -15.16
C GLY A 37 5.00 12.52 -16.04
N PRO A 38 4.73 11.32 -16.53
CA PRO A 38 3.49 11.04 -17.25
C PRO A 38 2.29 11.08 -16.31
N TYR A 39 1.15 11.56 -16.79
CA TYR A 39 -0.11 11.47 -16.07
C TYR A 39 -0.54 10.00 -15.89
N GLY A 40 -1.47 9.74 -14.95
CA GLY A 40 -2.05 8.40 -14.81
C GLY A 40 -1.86 7.75 -13.45
N THR A 41 -1.51 8.46 -12.42
CA THR A 41 -1.25 8.02 -11.03
C THR A 41 -0.37 6.76 -10.89
N MET A 42 0.36 6.64 -9.82
CA MET A 42 1.14 5.43 -9.50
C MET A 42 0.24 4.21 -9.33
N CYS A 43 -0.93 4.38 -8.69
CA CYS A 43 -1.88 3.30 -8.45
C CYS A 43 -2.39 2.66 -9.76
N ALA A 44 -2.75 3.47 -10.78
CA ALA A 44 -3.26 2.95 -12.05
C ALA A 44 -2.14 2.38 -12.93
N ARG A 45 -0.97 3.04 -12.95
CA ARG A 45 0.15 2.69 -13.85
C ARG A 45 0.96 1.49 -13.38
N VAL A 46 1.40 1.51 -12.11
CA VAL A 46 2.43 0.60 -11.59
C VAL A 46 2.12 0.06 -10.18
N GLY A 47 0.89 0.23 -9.71
CA GLY A 47 0.50 -0.14 -8.35
C GLY A 47 -0.72 -1.03 -8.28
N CYS A 48 -1.79 -0.49 -7.66
CA CYS A 48 -2.96 -1.25 -7.26
C CYS A 48 -3.66 -1.97 -8.42
N MET A 49 -3.88 -1.27 -9.56
CA MET A 49 -4.66 -1.85 -10.64
C MET A 49 -3.92 -2.98 -11.36
N PRO A 50 -2.69 -2.80 -11.86
CA PRO A 50 -1.98 -3.88 -12.54
C PRO A 50 -1.64 -5.05 -11.61
N SER A 51 -1.38 -4.82 -10.32
CA SER A 51 -1.17 -5.92 -9.37
C SER A 51 -2.42 -6.79 -9.22
N LYS A 52 -3.61 -6.20 -9.13
CA LYS A 52 -4.87 -6.94 -9.02
C LYS A 52 -5.24 -7.67 -10.31
N LEU A 53 -4.86 -7.12 -11.48
CA LEU A 53 -4.98 -7.83 -12.76
C LEU A 53 -4.10 -9.08 -12.81
N LEU A 54 -2.87 -9.00 -12.31
CA LEU A 54 -1.94 -10.13 -12.22
C LEU A 54 -2.43 -11.16 -11.19
N ILE A 55 -2.86 -10.73 -10.01
CA ILE A 55 -3.43 -11.59 -8.95
C ILE A 55 -4.65 -12.34 -9.48
N ALA A 56 -5.56 -11.69 -10.20
CA ALA A 56 -6.75 -12.34 -10.76
C ALA A 56 -6.39 -13.49 -11.74
N ALA A 57 -5.32 -13.33 -12.53
CA ALA A 57 -4.83 -14.42 -13.40
C ALA A 57 -4.22 -15.56 -12.56
N ALA A 58 -3.46 -15.21 -11.52
CA ALA A 58 -2.85 -16.15 -10.60
C ALA A 58 -3.90 -16.97 -9.83
N ASP A 59 -4.97 -16.31 -9.36
CA ASP A 59 -6.08 -16.96 -8.67
C ASP A 59 -6.86 -17.90 -9.59
N ALA A 60 -7.08 -17.51 -10.84
CA ALA A 60 -7.69 -18.39 -11.85
C ALA A 60 -6.87 -19.67 -12.04
N ALA A 61 -5.54 -19.56 -12.14
CA ALA A 61 -4.64 -20.69 -12.27
C ALA A 61 -4.63 -21.54 -10.99
N HIS A 62 -4.66 -20.92 -9.81
CA HIS A 62 -4.72 -21.60 -8.52
C HIS A 62 -6.02 -22.38 -8.36
N HIS A 63 -7.17 -21.76 -8.60
CA HIS A 63 -8.48 -22.40 -8.51
C HIS A 63 -8.60 -23.58 -9.47
N ALA A 64 -8.15 -23.43 -10.72
CA ALA A 64 -8.18 -24.52 -11.69
C ALA A 64 -7.39 -25.77 -11.25
N ARG A 65 -6.30 -25.59 -10.48
CA ARG A 65 -5.49 -26.69 -9.93
C ARG A 65 -6.09 -27.33 -8.67
N HIS A 66 -7.04 -26.67 -8.01
CA HIS A 66 -7.56 -27.06 -6.71
C HIS A 66 -9.06 -27.40 -6.72
N THR A 67 -9.57 -27.95 -7.82
CA THR A 67 -10.98 -28.34 -8.00
C THR A 67 -11.30 -29.75 -7.48
N ALA A 68 -10.30 -30.64 -7.44
CA ALA A 68 -10.48 -32.06 -7.09
C ALA A 68 -11.14 -32.29 -5.69
N PRO A 69 -10.84 -31.50 -4.63
CA PRO A 69 -11.53 -31.65 -3.34
C PRO A 69 -13.04 -31.39 -3.38
N PHE A 70 -13.54 -30.71 -4.42
CA PHE A 70 -14.98 -30.51 -4.68
C PHE A 70 -15.60 -31.63 -5.52
N GLY A 71 -14.84 -32.67 -5.89
CA GLY A 71 -15.27 -33.71 -6.81
C GLY A 71 -15.29 -33.27 -8.29
N VAL A 72 -14.70 -32.12 -8.59
CA VAL A 72 -14.56 -31.60 -9.96
C VAL A 72 -13.14 -31.86 -10.44
N HIS A 73 -13.00 -32.74 -11.42
CA HIS A 73 -11.70 -33.14 -11.97
C HIS A 73 -11.46 -32.46 -13.30
N VAL A 74 -10.27 -31.88 -13.47
CA VAL A 74 -9.80 -31.30 -14.73
C VAL A 74 -8.87 -32.32 -15.38
N ASP A 75 -9.26 -32.83 -16.54
CA ASP A 75 -8.43 -33.75 -17.31
C ASP A 75 -7.31 -32.97 -18.05
N GLY A 76 -6.07 -33.45 -17.88
CA GLY A 76 -4.90 -32.83 -18.49
C GLY A 76 -4.18 -31.80 -17.59
N ASN A 77 -3.21 -31.12 -18.18
CA ASN A 77 -2.38 -30.14 -17.49
C ASN A 77 -2.94 -28.72 -17.66
N ILE A 78 -3.02 -27.98 -16.54
CA ILE A 78 -3.29 -26.54 -16.59
C ILE A 78 -2.06 -25.86 -17.18
N ARG A 79 -2.22 -25.29 -18.40
CA ARG A 79 -1.18 -24.54 -19.08
C ARG A 79 -1.37 -23.05 -18.85
N ILE A 80 -0.30 -22.37 -18.47
CA ILE A 80 -0.26 -20.93 -18.30
C ILE A 80 0.54 -20.35 -19.46
N GLU A 81 -0.09 -19.46 -20.21
CA GLU A 81 0.54 -18.68 -21.27
C GLU A 81 0.95 -17.31 -20.71
N GLY A 82 2.20 -17.19 -20.27
CA GLY A 82 2.71 -15.98 -19.62
C GLY A 82 2.54 -14.74 -20.50
N LYS A 83 2.74 -14.87 -21.81
CA LYS A 83 2.51 -13.77 -22.77
C LYS A 83 1.08 -13.27 -22.76
N GLU A 84 0.09 -14.17 -22.79
CA GLU A 84 -1.33 -13.79 -22.77
C GLU A 84 -1.72 -13.15 -21.43
N VAL A 85 -1.17 -13.65 -20.31
CA VAL A 85 -1.36 -13.06 -18.99
C VAL A 85 -0.85 -11.62 -18.98
N MET A 86 0.40 -11.41 -19.41
CA MET A 86 1.01 -10.08 -19.41
C MET A 86 0.39 -9.14 -20.43
N ASP A 87 -0.05 -9.63 -21.59
CA ASP A 87 -0.79 -8.84 -22.57
C ASP A 87 -2.13 -8.34 -22.00
N ARG A 88 -2.86 -9.19 -21.26
CA ARG A 88 -4.08 -8.78 -20.58
C ARG A 88 -3.77 -7.74 -19.50
N VAL A 89 -2.73 -7.95 -18.68
CA VAL A 89 -2.33 -7.01 -17.61
C VAL A 89 -2.02 -5.65 -18.23
N ARG A 90 -1.21 -5.55 -19.27
CA ARG A 90 -0.86 -4.30 -19.94
C ARG A 90 -2.09 -3.62 -20.55
N ARG A 91 -2.89 -4.34 -21.33
CA ARG A 91 -4.08 -3.78 -21.99
C ARG A 91 -5.08 -3.20 -20.99
N GLU A 92 -5.40 -3.91 -19.93
CA GLU A 92 -6.37 -3.43 -18.94
C GLU A 92 -5.76 -2.33 -18.05
N ARG A 93 -4.47 -2.40 -17.70
CA ARG A 93 -3.75 -1.32 -17.05
C ARG A 93 -3.83 -0.03 -17.85
N ASP A 94 -3.51 -0.11 -19.13
CA ASP A 94 -3.48 1.06 -20.01
C ASP A 94 -4.88 1.69 -20.14
N ARG A 95 -5.93 0.87 -20.12
CA ARG A 95 -7.31 1.35 -20.04
C ARG A 95 -7.59 2.11 -18.76
N PHE A 96 -7.18 1.60 -17.58
CA PHE A 96 -7.31 2.31 -16.31
C PHE A 96 -6.49 3.60 -16.27
N VAL A 97 -5.28 3.57 -16.83
CA VAL A 97 -4.43 4.75 -16.96
C VAL A 97 -5.12 5.82 -17.80
N GLN A 98 -5.71 5.43 -18.94
CA GLN A 98 -6.38 6.38 -19.84
C GLN A 98 -7.52 7.12 -19.14
N PHE A 99 -8.33 6.47 -18.29
CA PHE A 99 -9.35 7.17 -17.51
C PHE A 99 -8.78 8.27 -16.62
N VAL A 100 -7.63 8.03 -16.00
CA VAL A 100 -6.98 9.04 -15.15
C VAL A 100 -6.34 10.14 -15.99
N VAL A 101 -5.78 9.80 -17.14
CA VAL A 101 -5.21 10.78 -18.10
C VAL A 101 -6.31 11.70 -18.61
N ASP A 102 -7.44 11.14 -19.07
CA ASP A 102 -8.58 11.90 -19.57
C ASP A 102 -9.14 12.87 -18.51
N ASP A 103 -9.15 12.42 -17.26
CA ASP A 103 -9.58 13.21 -16.11
C ASP A 103 -8.65 14.41 -15.85
N VAL A 104 -7.33 14.22 -15.90
CA VAL A 104 -6.34 15.30 -15.78
C VAL A 104 -6.36 16.23 -17.01
N GLU A 105 -6.50 15.66 -18.21
CA GLU A 105 -6.58 16.44 -19.44
C GLU A 105 -7.86 17.31 -19.47
N GLY A 106 -8.92 16.90 -18.79
CA GLY A 106 -10.13 17.69 -18.58
C GLY A 106 -9.97 18.91 -17.66
N PHE A 107 -8.84 19.07 -16.97
CA PHE A 107 -8.56 20.29 -16.21
C PHE A 107 -8.21 21.44 -17.14
N ASP A 108 -8.46 22.68 -16.68
CA ASP A 108 -8.13 23.88 -17.45
C ASP A 108 -6.69 23.86 -17.93
N ALA A 109 -6.47 24.05 -19.23
CA ALA A 109 -5.13 23.98 -19.82
C ALA A 109 -4.16 25.02 -19.23
N GLN A 110 -4.66 26.18 -18.84
CA GLN A 110 -3.88 27.25 -18.20
C GLN A 110 -3.44 26.92 -16.78
N ASP A 111 -4.07 25.94 -16.13
CA ASP A 111 -3.75 25.52 -14.77
C ASP A 111 -2.73 24.38 -14.75
N LYS A 112 -2.44 23.76 -15.90
CA LYS A 112 -1.49 22.66 -16.04
C LYS A 112 -0.11 23.19 -16.44
N VAL A 113 0.92 22.90 -15.64
CA VAL A 113 2.31 23.26 -15.94
C VAL A 113 3.12 21.97 -16.02
N ARG A 114 3.75 21.73 -17.18
CA ARG A 114 4.62 20.55 -17.38
C ARG A 114 6.06 20.94 -17.04
N GLY A 115 6.73 20.09 -16.27
CA GLY A 115 8.12 20.23 -15.92
C GLY A 115 8.41 19.96 -14.44
N HIS A 116 9.67 19.99 -14.08
CA HIS A 116 10.16 19.72 -12.74
C HIS A 116 10.13 21.00 -11.89
N ALA A 117 9.32 20.99 -10.82
CA ALA A 117 9.24 22.12 -9.89
C ALA A 117 10.40 22.12 -8.90
N ARG A 118 10.96 23.29 -8.61
CA ARG A 118 11.97 23.51 -7.59
C ARG A 118 11.67 24.79 -6.81
N PHE A 119 11.76 24.73 -5.48
CA PHE A 119 11.69 25.92 -4.64
C PHE A 119 12.93 26.81 -4.82
N VAL A 120 12.69 28.07 -5.08
CA VAL A 120 13.68 29.16 -5.00
C VAL A 120 13.56 29.84 -3.65
N SER A 121 12.35 29.94 -3.13
CA SER A 121 12.01 30.37 -1.77
C SER A 121 10.67 29.75 -1.39
N GLU A 122 10.18 29.99 -0.19
CA GLU A 122 8.90 29.43 0.31
C GLU A 122 7.73 29.64 -0.65
N HIS A 123 7.63 30.81 -1.27
CA HIS A 123 6.53 31.21 -2.15
C HIS A 123 6.88 31.20 -3.64
N VAL A 124 8.11 30.86 -4.01
CA VAL A 124 8.57 30.95 -5.40
C VAL A 124 9.08 29.59 -5.87
N LEU A 125 8.44 29.08 -6.92
CA LEU A 125 8.83 27.86 -7.63
C LEU A 125 9.37 28.22 -9.01
N GLU A 126 10.39 27.52 -9.46
CA GLU A 126 10.79 27.44 -10.86
C GLU A 126 10.43 26.06 -11.40
N VAL A 127 9.86 26.03 -12.62
CA VAL A 127 9.54 24.81 -13.34
C VAL A 127 10.48 24.74 -14.54
N ASP A 128 11.47 23.87 -14.45
CA ASP A 128 12.60 23.80 -15.38
C ASP A 128 13.19 25.21 -15.62
N ASP A 129 13.45 25.58 -16.87
CA ASP A 129 13.98 26.87 -17.28
C ASP A 129 12.93 27.81 -17.90
N HIS A 130 11.64 27.42 -17.92
CA HIS A 130 10.61 28.08 -18.71
C HIS A 130 9.55 28.84 -17.90
N THR A 131 9.25 28.45 -16.63
CA THR A 131 8.17 29.07 -15.86
C THR A 131 8.59 29.34 -14.41
N ARG A 132 8.29 30.57 -13.93
CA ARG A 132 8.42 30.96 -12.53
C ARG A 132 7.04 31.21 -11.95
N ILE A 133 6.75 30.60 -10.81
CA ILE A 133 5.45 30.63 -10.16
C ILE A 133 5.59 31.26 -8.79
N THR A 134 4.80 32.32 -8.51
CA THR A 134 4.63 32.87 -7.16
C THR A 134 3.30 32.36 -6.62
N ALA A 135 3.34 31.56 -5.53
CA ALA A 135 2.19 30.92 -4.93
C ALA A 135 1.98 31.39 -3.48
N GLY A 136 0.72 31.59 -3.10
CA GLY A 136 0.38 31.84 -1.70
C GLY A 136 0.65 30.62 -0.82
N HIS A 137 0.31 29.43 -1.31
CA HIS A 137 0.53 28.13 -0.66
C HIS A 137 1.03 27.10 -1.66
N VAL A 138 1.81 26.12 -1.18
CA VAL A 138 2.31 25.02 -2.01
C VAL A 138 1.92 23.67 -1.37
N ILE A 139 1.33 22.77 -2.17
CA ILE A 139 1.01 21.40 -1.76
C ILE A 139 1.94 20.45 -2.49
N ILE A 140 2.83 19.79 -1.75
CA ILE A 140 3.73 18.77 -2.27
C ILE A 140 2.99 17.43 -2.27
N ALA A 141 2.71 16.89 -3.45
CA ALA A 141 2.00 15.63 -3.68
C ALA A 141 2.80 14.68 -4.60
N THR A 142 4.12 14.71 -4.46
CA THR A 142 5.09 14.02 -5.33
C THR A 142 5.16 12.50 -5.09
N GLY A 143 4.48 12.00 -4.06
CA GLY A 143 4.40 10.57 -3.78
C GLY A 143 5.69 9.98 -3.20
N SER A 144 5.94 8.72 -3.52
CA SER A 144 7.08 7.95 -3.02
C SER A 144 7.75 7.15 -4.13
N THR A 145 8.99 6.71 -3.92
CA THR A 145 9.76 5.88 -4.84
C THR A 145 10.25 4.62 -4.14
N PRO A 146 10.40 3.47 -4.83
CA PRO A 146 10.93 2.23 -4.23
C PRO A 146 12.33 2.43 -3.67
N VAL A 147 12.59 1.82 -2.51
CA VAL A 147 13.95 1.74 -1.96
C VAL A 147 14.72 0.66 -2.73
N ARG A 148 15.88 1.02 -3.27
CA ARG A 148 16.84 0.09 -3.87
C ARG A 148 17.94 -0.21 -2.86
N PRO A 149 18.03 -1.44 -2.28
CA PRO A 149 19.09 -1.79 -1.36
C PRO A 149 20.46 -1.72 -2.05
N LYS A 150 21.45 -1.09 -1.40
CA LYS A 150 22.80 -0.90 -1.95
C LYS A 150 23.46 -2.20 -2.38
N GLU A 151 23.25 -3.26 -1.64
CA GLU A 151 23.79 -4.60 -1.89
C GLU A 151 23.26 -5.23 -3.19
N LEU A 152 22.15 -4.68 -3.73
CA LEU A 152 21.51 -5.14 -4.96
C LEU A 152 21.71 -4.20 -6.16
N GLU A 153 22.20 -2.98 -5.94
CA GLU A 153 22.47 -2.01 -7.03
C GLU A 153 23.36 -2.54 -8.16
N PRO A 154 24.37 -3.43 -7.90
CA PRO A 154 25.19 -4.01 -8.96
C PRO A 154 24.43 -4.83 -10.00
N LEU A 155 23.18 -5.24 -9.71
CA LEU A 155 22.34 -5.98 -10.65
C LEU A 155 21.79 -5.12 -11.80
N GLY A 156 21.84 -3.79 -11.68
CA GLY A 156 21.36 -2.88 -12.73
C GLY A 156 19.91 -3.15 -13.11
N ALA A 157 19.66 -3.50 -14.38
CA ALA A 157 18.33 -3.78 -14.91
C ALA A 157 17.68 -5.08 -14.38
N LEU A 158 18.43 -5.96 -13.73
CA LEU A 158 17.89 -7.18 -13.11
C LEU A 158 17.34 -6.92 -11.70
N LEU A 159 17.64 -5.75 -11.10
CA LEU A 159 16.96 -5.26 -9.90
C LEU A 159 15.74 -4.47 -10.32
N ILE A 160 14.57 -5.05 -10.14
CA ILE A 160 13.29 -4.45 -10.47
C ILE A 160 12.50 -4.07 -9.22
N SER A 161 11.50 -3.24 -9.39
CA SER A 161 10.47 -2.93 -8.42
C SER A 161 9.07 -3.27 -8.97
N ASN A 162 8.02 -2.86 -8.29
CA ASN A 162 6.67 -2.93 -8.84
C ASN A 162 6.48 -2.03 -10.09
N GLU A 163 7.41 -1.12 -10.35
CA GLU A 163 7.27 -0.16 -11.46
C GLU A 163 7.61 -0.81 -12.80
N GLU A 164 8.54 -1.76 -12.84
CA GLU A 164 9.00 -2.43 -14.06
C GLU A 164 8.24 -3.74 -14.35
N ILE A 165 7.73 -4.42 -13.33
CA ILE A 165 7.14 -5.77 -13.49
C ILE A 165 5.94 -5.81 -14.45
N PHE A 166 5.15 -4.74 -14.51
CA PHE A 166 3.94 -4.71 -15.35
C PHE A 166 4.20 -4.38 -16.82
N ASP A 167 5.45 -4.10 -17.17
CA ASP A 167 5.90 -3.92 -18.56
C ASP A 167 6.49 -5.19 -19.19
N TRP A 168 6.62 -6.27 -18.40
CA TRP A 168 7.04 -7.56 -18.93
C TRP A 168 6.13 -8.05 -20.06
N THR A 169 6.74 -8.70 -21.05
CA THR A 169 6.02 -9.31 -22.18
C THR A 169 5.69 -10.78 -21.94
N ASP A 170 6.37 -11.40 -20.98
CA ASP A 170 6.16 -12.78 -20.53
C ASP A 170 6.58 -12.89 -19.08
N VAL A 171 6.18 -13.94 -18.39
CA VAL A 171 6.64 -14.20 -17.02
C VAL A 171 8.04 -14.83 -17.05
N PRO A 172 8.97 -14.45 -16.15
CA PRO A 172 10.31 -15.03 -16.08
C PRO A 172 10.28 -16.45 -15.48
N GLU A 173 11.39 -17.18 -15.57
CA GLU A 173 11.53 -18.50 -14.94
C GLU A 173 11.67 -18.39 -13.41
N SER A 174 12.39 -17.36 -12.93
CA SER A 174 12.74 -17.24 -11.51
C SER A 174 12.84 -15.79 -11.03
N VAL A 175 12.35 -15.54 -9.78
CA VAL A 175 12.40 -14.24 -9.13
C VAL A 175 12.75 -14.39 -7.66
N LEU A 176 13.74 -13.63 -7.19
CA LEU A 176 13.95 -13.38 -5.77
C LEU A 176 13.18 -12.15 -5.35
N VAL A 177 12.30 -12.27 -4.36
CA VAL A 177 11.57 -11.14 -3.77
C VAL A 177 12.23 -10.75 -2.46
N VAL A 178 12.63 -9.49 -2.33
CA VAL A 178 13.27 -8.95 -1.13
C VAL A 178 12.28 -8.07 -0.37
N GLY A 179 11.65 -8.65 0.66
CA GLY A 179 10.63 -8.03 1.51
C GLY A 179 9.33 -8.82 1.55
N THR A 180 8.74 -8.94 2.75
CA THR A 180 7.46 -9.60 3.04
C THR A 180 6.35 -8.60 3.35
N GLY A 181 6.49 -7.37 2.83
CA GLY A 181 5.44 -6.35 2.87
C GLY A 181 4.33 -6.63 1.86
N VAL A 182 3.40 -5.68 1.72
CA VAL A 182 2.24 -5.78 0.79
C VAL A 182 2.69 -6.17 -0.62
N ILE A 183 3.61 -5.40 -1.21
CA ILE A 183 4.08 -5.60 -2.58
C ILE A 183 4.76 -6.97 -2.75
N GLY A 184 5.66 -7.32 -1.83
CA GLY A 184 6.42 -8.57 -1.92
C GLY A 184 5.54 -9.80 -1.78
N LEU A 185 4.54 -9.77 -0.88
CA LEU A 185 3.64 -10.91 -0.68
C LEU A 185 2.65 -11.05 -1.83
N GLU A 186 2.01 -9.96 -2.27
CA GLU A 186 1.05 -9.97 -3.38
C GLU A 186 1.69 -10.43 -4.70
N LEU A 187 2.78 -9.79 -5.10
CA LEU A 187 3.44 -10.11 -6.37
C LEU A 187 4.18 -11.45 -6.31
N GLY A 188 4.81 -11.76 -5.17
CA GLY A 188 5.49 -13.04 -4.99
C GLY A 188 4.54 -14.22 -5.09
N GLN A 189 3.36 -14.15 -4.46
CA GLN A 189 2.35 -15.20 -4.54
C GLN A 189 1.75 -15.28 -5.94
N ALA A 190 1.42 -14.15 -6.56
CA ALA A 190 0.87 -14.14 -7.91
C ALA A 190 1.83 -14.78 -8.92
N LEU A 191 3.11 -14.43 -8.89
CA LEU A 191 4.13 -15.03 -9.76
C LEU A 191 4.30 -16.53 -9.49
N ALA A 192 4.35 -16.95 -8.23
CA ALA A 192 4.47 -18.37 -7.88
C ALA A 192 3.28 -19.20 -8.44
N ARG A 193 2.07 -18.68 -8.31
CA ARG A 193 0.85 -19.30 -8.86
C ARG A 193 0.84 -19.36 -10.38
N LEU A 194 1.49 -18.42 -11.04
CA LEU A 194 1.69 -18.39 -12.48
C LEU A 194 2.86 -19.28 -12.96
N GLY A 195 3.51 -20.01 -12.05
CA GLY A 195 4.55 -20.99 -12.40
C GLY A 195 5.99 -20.47 -12.34
N VAL A 196 6.19 -19.24 -11.89
CA VAL A 196 7.53 -18.68 -11.66
C VAL A 196 8.15 -19.31 -10.41
N LYS A 197 9.43 -19.67 -10.45
CA LYS A 197 10.18 -20.09 -9.26
C LYS A 197 10.47 -18.89 -8.38
N VAL A 198 9.66 -18.70 -7.34
CA VAL A 198 9.77 -17.56 -6.43
C VAL A 198 10.43 -17.96 -5.12
N SER A 199 11.40 -17.16 -4.65
CA SER A 199 11.88 -17.16 -3.28
C SER A 199 11.61 -15.79 -2.67
N ILE A 200 11.03 -15.74 -1.47
CA ILE A 200 10.77 -14.50 -0.75
C ILE A 200 11.69 -14.46 0.48
N ILE A 201 12.48 -13.42 0.61
CA ILE A 201 13.36 -13.24 1.76
C ILE A 201 13.04 -11.97 2.52
N ASN A 202 13.28 -11.99 3.83
CA ASN A 202 13.17 -10.81 4.65
C ASN A 202 14.25 -10.78 5.74
N ARG A 203 14.71 -9.58 6.08
CA ARG A 203 15.74 -9.35 7.11
C ARG A 203 15.23 -9.62 8.53
N SER A 204 13.92 -9.65 8.72
CA SER A 204 13.25 -9.84 10.02
C SER A 204 12.08 -10.81 9.91
N GLN A 205 11.41 -11.04 11.04
CA GLN A 205 10.20 -11.86 11.13
C GLN A 205 8.91 -11.13 10.71
N SER A 206 8.99 -9.90 10.17
CA SER A 206 7.80 -9.14 9.77
C SER A 206 7.07 -9.83 8.61
N LEU A 207 5.74 -9.67 8.57
CA LEU A 207 4.87 -10.21 7.53
C LEU A 207 3.69 -9.27 7.33
N ALA A 208 3.52 -8.72 6.13
CA ALA A 208 2.32 -7.99 5.70
C ALA A 208 1.87 -6.85 6.64
N GLY A 209 2.78 -6.29 7.46
CA GLY A 209 2.45 -5.23 8.43
C GLY A 209 1.80 -5.71 9.73
N LEU A 210 1.59 -7.02 9.91
CA LEU A 210 1.07 -7.62 11.15
C LEU A 210 2.02 -7.38 12.31
N SER A 211 1.48 -6.89 13.43
CA SER A 211 2.20 -6.66 14.69
C SER A 211 1.84 -7.67 15.77
N ASP A 212 0.64 -8.25 15.70
CA ASP A 212 0.21 -9.33 16.59
C ASP A 212 1.02 -10.60 16.31
N PRO A 213 1.75 -11.14 17.30
CA PRO A 213 2.64 -12.27 17.10
C PRO A 213 1.91 -13.54 16.73
N GLU A 214 0.70 -13.78 17.25
CA GLU A 214 -0.08 -14.99 16.95
C GLU A 214 -0.68 -14.94 15.54
N VAL A 215 -1.24 -13.79 15.15
CA VAL A 215 -1.78 -13.60 13.80
C VAL A 215 -0.67 -13.67 12.75
N ARG A 216 0.50 -13.08 13.06
CA ARG A 216 1.66 -13.12 12.19
C ARG A 216 2.20 -14.54 12.01
N GLU A 217 2.30 -15.33 13.10
CA GLU A 217 2.75 -16.71 13.04
C GLU A 217 1.77 -17.59 12.27
N ALA A 218 0.45 -17.43 12.51
CA ALA A 218 -0.58 -18.08 11.73
C ALA A 218 -0.44 -17.78 10.23
N GLY A 219 -0.24 -16.52 9.86
CA GLY A 219 0.01 -16.11 8.49
C GLY A 219 1.25 -16.76 7.90
N ARG A 220 2.37 -16.76 8.64
CA ARG A 220 3.62 -17.38 8.20
C ARG A 220 3.43 -18.88 7.95
N ALA A 221 2.81 -19.60 8.88
CA ALA A 221 2.57 -21.03 8.76
C ALA A 221 1.72 -21.35 7.51
N ILE A 222 0.73 -20.51 7.20
CA ILE A 222 -0.14 -20.70 6.03
C ILE A 222 0.62 -20.41 4.72
N PHE A 223 1.26 -19.25 4.62
CA PHE A 223 1.98 -18.88 3.38
C PHE A 223 3.17 -19.79 3.08
N SER A 224 3.83 -20.33 4.10
CA SER A 224 4.95 -21.27 3.91
C SER A 224 4.53 -22.63 3.34
N GLN A 225 3.22 -22.95 3.30
CA GLN A 225 2.72 -24.15 2.61
C GLN A 225 2.77 -24.01 1.08
N GLU A 226 2.69 -22.79 0.57
CA GLU A 226 2.67 -22.50 -0.86
C GLU A 226 3.95 -21.82 -1.34
N LEU A 227 4.56 -20.97 -0.50
CA LEU A 227 5.65 -20.08 -0.86
C LEU A 227 6.95 -20.42 -0.12
N ASN A 228 8.08 -20.31 -0.80
CA ASN A 228 9.41 -20.37 -0.18
C ASN A 228 9.74 -19.03 0.51
N ILE A 229 9.22 -18.84 1.73
CA ILE A 229 9.46 -17.63 2.53
C ILE A 229 10.56 -17.91 3.56
N ARG A 230 11.62 -17.13 3.53
CA ARG A 230 12.76 -17.21 4.46
C ARG A 230 12.90 -15.89 5.21
N ALA A 231 12.73 -15.94 6.52
CA ALA A 231 12.98 -14.80 7.42
C ALA A 231 14.41 -14.83 7.95
N ASP A 232 14.85 -13.71 8.54
CA ASP A 232 16.19 -13.51 9.12
C ASP A 232 17.32 -13.77 8.11
N VAL A 233 17.06 -13.36 6.85
CA VAL A 233 18.02 -13.48 5.75
C VAL A 233 18.61 -12.10 5.45
N ALA A 234 19.93 -12.00 5.43
CA ALA A 234 20.63 -10.80 4.98
C ALA A 234 21.17 -10.99 3.55
N VAL A 235 21.02 -9.94 2.73
CA VAL A 235 21.71 -9.84 1.45
C VAL A 235 23.11 -9.31 1.72
N LEU A 236 24.14 -10.06 1.31
CA LEU A 236 25.55 -9.70 1.51
C LEU A 236 26.16 -9.02 0.30
N GLY A 237 25.56 -9.19 -0.88
CA GLY A 237 26.01 -8.62 -2.13
C GLY A 237 25.38 -9.30 -3.34
N SER A 238 25.63 -8.75 -4.51
CA SER A 238 25.09 -9.27 -5.75
C SER A 238 25.97 -8.93 -6.95
N GLU A 239 25.86 -9.70 -8.00
CA GLU A 239 26.54 -9.50 -9.28
C GLU A 239 25.70 -10.07 -10.44
N VAL A 240 25.98 -9.65 -11.66
CA VAL A 240 25.39 -10.25 -12.86
C VAL A 240 26.32 -11.31 -13.42
N VAL A 241 25.84 -12.56 -13.52
CA VAL A 241 26.62 -13.70 -14.03
C VAL A 241 25.80 -14.41 -15.11
N ASN A 242 26.35 -14.51 -16.32
CA ASN A 242 25.69 -15.16 -17.48
C ASN A 242 24.25 -14.64 -17.72
N GLY A 243 24.02 -13.33 -17.55
CA GLY A 243 22.73 -12.70 -17.75
C GLY A 243 21.70 -12.94 -16.63
N LYS A 244 22.11 -13.57 -15.50
CA LYS A 244 21.26 -13.78 -14.32
C LYS A 244 21.78 -12.96 -13.14
N ALA A 245 20.87 -12.62 -12.24
CA ALA A 245 21.15 -12.00 -10.96
C ALA A 245 21.67 -13.05 -9.98
N ARG A 246 22.96 -13.04 -9.68
CA ARG A 246 23.56 -13.85 -8.62
C ARG A 246 23.54 -13.07 -7.33
N VAL A 247 22.88 -13.62 -6.30
CA VAL A 247 22.73 -12.98 -4.99
C VAL A 247 23.40 -13.84 -3.93
N ARG A 248 24.25 -13.18 -3.11
CA ARG A 248 24.90 -13.78 -1.95
C ARG A 248 24.07 -13.47 -0.71
N LEU A 249 23.56 -14.52 -0.10
CA LEU A 249 22.66 -14.48 1.05
C LEU A 249 23.30 -15.07 2.29
N GLN A 250 23.01 -14.52 3.46
CA GLN A 250 23.31 -15.14 4.75
C GLN A 250 22.03 -15.73 5.34
N VAL A 251 22.00 -17.04 5.47
CA VAL A 251 20.86 -17.82 6.00
C VAL A 251 21.35 -18.71 7.11
N ASN A 252 20.84 -18.54 8.34
CA ASN A 252 21.24 -19.32 9.52
C ASN A 252 22.78 -19.37 9.72
N GLY A 253 23.46 -18.23 9.53
CA GLY A 253 24.90 -18.12 9.68
C GLY A 253 25.75 -18.69 8.53
N LYS A 254 25.12 -19.26 7.49
CA LYS A 254 25.79 -19.78 6.30
C LYS A 254 25.59 -18.87 5.11
N GLU A 255 26.62 -18.73 4.30
CA GLU A 255 26.51 -18.04 3.00
C GLU A 255 25.97 -19.01 1.94
N LEU A 256 25.03 -18.49 1.13
CA LEU A 256 24.44 -19.17 -0.02
C LEU A 256 24.58 -18.27 -1.25
N LEU A 257 24.82 -18.86 -2.41
CA LEU A 257 24.78 -18.20 -3.70
C LEU A 257 23.59 -18.75 -4.48
N GLU A 258 22.71 -17.85 -4.94
CA GLU A 258 21.51 -18.22 -5.69
C GLU A 258 21.37 -17.32 -6.92
N ASP A 259 20.98 -17.93 -8.05
CA ASP A 259 20.82 -17.27 -9.33
C ASP A 259 19.34 -17.14 -9.70
N TYR A 260 18.93 -15.93 -10.16
CA TYR A 260 17.57 -15.60 -10.56
C TYR A 260 17.57 -14.78 -11.85
N ASP A 261 16.45 -14.79 -12.58
CA ASP A 261 16.30 -13.91 -13.75
C ASP A 261 16.15 -12.46 -13.29
N TYR A 262 15.40 -12.21 -12.20
CA TYR A 262 15.21 -10.89 -11.61
C TYR A 262 15.22 -10.94 -10.09
N VAL A 263 15.55 -9.79 -9.50
CA VAL A 263 15.36 -9.52 -8.06
C VAL A 263 14.33 -8.41 -7.91
N LEU A 264 13.19 -8.72 -7.29
CA LEU A 264 12.14 -7.74 -6.98
C LEU A 264 12.46 -7.08 -5.62
N GLY A 265 12.87 -5.81 -5.65
CA GLY A 265 13.08 -4.98 -4.47
C GLY A 265 11.74 -4.49 -3.89
N ALA A 266 11.24 -5.18 -2.85
CA ALA A 266 10.03 -4.83 -2.12
C ALA A 266 10.34 -4.41 -0.67
N ALA A 267 11.52 -3.80 -0.44
CA ALA A 267 12.08 -3.47 0.87
C ALA A 267 11.59 -2.12 1.45
N GLY A 268 10.55 -1.55 0.87
CA GLY A 268 9.94 -0.28 1.30
C GLY A 268 9.97 0.80 0.23
N ARG A 269 9.46 1.98 0.60
CA ARG A 269 9.40 3.18 -0.26
C ARG A 269 9.90 4.39 0.53
N LYS A 270 10.52 5.35 -0.14
CA LYS A 270 10.94 6.64 0.43
C LYS A 270 10.14 7.80 -0.16
N PRO A 271 9.94 8.91 0.59
CA PRO A 271 9.28 10.09 0.06
C PRO A 271 10.06 10.66 -1.12
N GLN A 272 9.35 11.16 -2.13
CA GLN A 272 9.97 11.79 -3.28
C GLN A 272 10.09 13.31 -3.05
N LEU A 273 11.09 13.68 -2.25
CA LEU A 273 11.43 15.06 -1.92
C LEU A 273 12.75 15.50 -2.56
N ASP A 274 13.47 14.56 -3.16
CA ASP A 274 14.77 14.82 -3.78
C ASP A 274 14.61 15.88 -4.91
N ASN A 275 15.56 16.82 -5.00
CA ASN A 275 15.64 17.87 -6.02
C ASN A 275 14.51 18.92 -6.02
N LEU A 276 13.63 18.92 -5.01
CA LEU A 276 12.60 19.97 -4.88
C LEU A 276 13.15 21.29 -4.38
N GLY A 277 14.38 21.36 -3.88
CA GLY A 277 14.96 22.58 -3.35
C GLY A 277 14.34 23.03 -2.02
N LEU A 278 13.84 22.08 -1.20
CA LEU A 278 13.25 22.39 0.10
C LEU A 278 14.22 23.07 1.07
N GLU A 279 15.52 22.91 0.87
CA GLU A 279 16.58 23.64 1.59
C GLU A 279 16.52 25.16 1.40
N ASN A 280 15.83 25.65 0.37
CA ASN A 280 15.60 27.08 0.11
C ASN A 280 14.36 27.63 0.83
N THR A 281 13.73 26.81 1.68
CA THR A 281 12.53 27.16 2.45
C THR A 281 12.82 27.10 3.95
N PRO A 282 11.96 27.67 4.82
CA PRO A 282 12.11 27.55 6.28
C PRO A 282 11.78 26.15 6.83
N ALA A 283 11.64 25.12 6.00
CA ALA A 283 11.30 23.74 6.42
C ALA A 283 12.27 23.21 7.48
N GLU A 284 11.71 22.69 8.58
CA GLU A 284 12.49 22.04 9.64
C GLU A 284 12.70 20.55 9.33
N TRP A 285 13.86 20.02 9.77
CA TRP A 285 14.23 18.60 9.59
C TRP A 285 14.51 17.95 10.95
N ASP A 286 14.05 16.73 11.14
CA ASP A 286 14.35 15.96 12.35
C ASP A 286 15.78 15.38 12.31
N SER A 287 16.21 14.78 13.44
CA SER A 287 17.54 14.16 13.57
C SER A 287 17.80 12.98 12.60
N LYS A 288 16.77 12.48 11.92
CA LYS A 288 16.85 11.42 10.91
C LYS A 288 16.77 11.95 9.47
N GLY A 289 16.81 13.27 9.30
CA GLY A 289 16.71 13.91 7.98
C GLY A 289 15.31 13.82 7.35
N ARG A 290 14.24 13.75 8.16
CA ARG A 290 12.86 13.79 7.68
C ARG A 290 12.28 15.17 7.92
N VAL A 291 11.47 15.64 6.98
CA VAL A 291 10.80 16.94 7.09
C VAL A 291 9.76 16.89 8.24
N VAL A 292 9.77 17.92 9.08
CA VAL A 292 8.82 18.04 10.22
C VAL A 292 7.56 18.74 9.74
N PHE A 293 6.42 18.10 9.94
CA PHE A 293 5.11 18.64 9.59
C PHE A 293 4.08 18.30 10.67
N ASP A 294 3.03 19.08 10.74
CA ASP A 294 1.89 18.85 11.61
C ASP A 294 0.99 17.75 11.04
N LEU A 295 0.63 16.76 11.87
CA LEU A 295 -0.14 15.59 11.41
C LEU A 295 -1.62 15.87 11.14
N ASP A 296 -2.15 16.92 11.74
CA ASP A 296 -3.57 17.27 11.61
C ASP A 296 -3.83 18.22 10.45
N SER A 297 -2.94 19.18 10.22
CA SER A 297 -3.03 20.14 9.11
C SER A 297 -2.23 19.74 7.87
N LEU A 298 -1.27 18.81 7.99
CA LEU A 298 -0.27 18.43 6.98
C LEU A 298 0.72 19.55 6.61
N GLN A 299 0.71 20.67 7.34
CA GLN A 299 1.54 21.82 7.11
C GLN A 299 2.97 21.61 7.61
N LEU A 300 3.97 21.98 6.83
CA LEU A 300 5.34 22.11 7.32
C LEU A 300 5.38 23.26 8.33
N LYS A 301 5.90 22.97 9.51
CA LYS A 301 5.87 23.90 10.62
C LYS A 301 6.45 25.26 10.27
N GLY A 302 5.65 26.32 10.51
CA GLY A 302 6.06 27.71 10.26
C GLY A 302 6.15 28.12 8.79
N THR A 303 5.54 27.37 7.87
CA THR A 303 5.54 27.67 6.44
C THR A 303 4.14 27.64 5.84
N SER A 304 4.02 28.01 4.56
CA SER A 304 2.81 27.89 3.73
C SER A 304 2.83 26.62 2.84
N ILE A 305 3.60 25.60 3.25
CA ILE A 305 3.82 24.37 2.48
C ILE A 305 3.16 23.18 3.18
N TYR A 306 2.52 22.29 2.40
CA TYR A 306 1.80 21.13 2.89
C TYR A 306 2.33 19.85 2.22
N LEU A 307 2.32 18.70 2.95
CA LEU A 307 2.65 17.37 2.41
C LEU A 307 1.40 16.50 2.30
N ALA A 308 1.03 16.07 1.09
CA ALA A 308 -0.16 15.27 0.86
C ALA A 308 0.15 13.93 0.16
N GLY A 309 -0.34 12.84 0.71
CA GLY A 309 -0.18 11.47 0.21
C GLY A 309 1.14 10.83 0.62
N ASP A 310 1.62 9.86 -0.18
CA ASP A 310 2.77 9.00 0.17
C ASP A 310 4.04 9.76 0.54
N VAL A 311 4.18 11.00 0.11
CA VAL A 311 5.33 11.86 0.41
C VAL A 311 5.48 12.13 1.91
N ASN A 312 4.40 12.11 2.68
CA ASN A 312 4.42 12.29 4.12
C ASN A 312 4.66 11.01 4.92
N GLN A 313 4.67 9.84 4.26
CA GLN A 313 4.90 8.50 4.84
C GLN A 313 3.97 8.11 6.00
N ARG A 314 2.87 8.82 6.22
CA ARG A 314 1.92 8.53 7.31
C ARG A 314 1.12 7.27 7.03
N ALA A 315 0.49 7.20 5.87
CA ALA A 315 -0.30 6.07 5.42
C ALA A 315 -0.30 6.02 3.88
N PRO A 316 0.67 5.34 3.26
CA PRO A 316 0.84 5.32 1.80
C PRO A 316 -0.20 4.40 1.15
N ILE A 317 -1.47 4.81 1.18
CA ILE A 317 -2.64 4.11 0.66
C ILE A 317 -3.51 5.12 -0.10
N LEU A 318 -4.17 4.69 -1.18
CA LEU A 318 -4.88 5.57 -2.11
C LEU A 318 -5.93 6.48 -1.45
N HIS A 319 -6.80 5.92 -0.61
CA HIS A 319 -7.87 6.71 0.04
C HIS A 319 -7.31 7.71 1.07
N GLU A 320 -6.24 7.36 1.78
CA GLU A 320 -5.52 8.29 2.66
C GLU A 320 -4.86 9.41 1.85
N ALA A 321 -4.25 9.09 0.72
CA ALA A 321 -3.67 10.11 -0.17
C ALA A 321 -4.73 11.08 -0.70
N ALA A 322 -5.94 10.60 -1.03
CA ALA A 322 -7.05 11.47 -1.43
C ALA A 322 -7.54 12.37 -0.29
N ASP A 323 -7.64 11.84 0.93
CA ASP A 323 -8.02 12.62 2.12
C ASP A 323 -6.95 13.64 2.47
N ASP A 324 -5.66 13.29 2.37
CA ASP A 324 -4.54 14.23 2.55
C ASP A 324 -4.62 15.39 1.55
N GLY A 325 -4.84 15.08 0.27
CA GLY A 325 -4.98 16.11 -0.76
C GLY A 325 -6.14 17.06 -0.48
N ARG A 326 -7.27 16.53 -0.02
CA ARG A 326 -8.43 17.35 0.39
C ARG A 326 -8.10 18.22 1.59
N LEU A 327 -7.54 17.64 2.65
CA LEU A 327 -7.19 18.36 3.87
C LEU A 327 -6.20 19.47 3.60
N ALA A 328 -5.09 19.17 2.92
CA ALA A 328 -4.07 20.16 2.58
C ALA A 328 -4.65 21.33 1.77
N ALA A 329 -5.55 21.06 0.82
CA ALA A 329 -6.17 22.09 0.01
C ALA A 329 -7.17 22.96 0.80
N LEU A 330 -7.94 22.39 1.73
CA LEU A 330 -8.83 23.17 2.61
C LEU A 330 -8.01 24.07 3.54
N GLN A 331 -6.95 23.54 4.15
CA GLN A 331 -6.04 24.32 4.99
C GLN A 331 -5.37 25.45 4.20
N ALA A 332 -4.87 25.19 2.99
CA ALA A 332 -4.30 26.19 2.12
C ALA A 332 -5.35 27.26 1.72
N ALA A 333 -6.58 26.85 1.42
CA ALA A 333 -7.65 27.77 1.00
C ALA A 333 -8.12 28.71 2.11
N SER A 334 -8.09 28.27 3.38
CA SER A 334 -8.49 29.03 4.56
C SER A 334 -7.33 29.75 5.25
N ASN A 335 -6.10 29.67 4.72
CA ASN A 335 -4.86 30.12 5.40
C ASN A 335 -4.68 29.47 6.80
N GLY A 336 -5.03 28.18 6.92
CA GLY A 336 -4.92 27.43 8.17
C GLY A 336 -5.96 27.79 9.24
N GLN A 337 -7.04 28.50 8.86
CA GLN A 337 -8.09 28.93 9.81
C GLN A 337 -9.20 27.91 10.01
N ASP A 338 -9.35 26.96 9.09
CA ASP A 338 -10.36 25.90 9.21
C ASP A 338 -9.90 24.86 10.24
N GLU A 339 -10.86 24.31 11.00
CA GLU A 339 -10.62 23.14 11.81
C GLU A 339 -10.14 21.98 10.94
N PRO A 340 -9.09 21.24 11.36
CA PRO A 340 -8.64 20.07 10.62
C PRO A 340 -9.75 19.04 10.42
N MET A 341 -9.86 18.51 9.22
CA MET A 341 -10.84 17.45 8.93
C MET A 341 -10.52 16.19 9.73
N ALA A 342 -11.53 15.65 10.44
CA ALA A 342 -11.38 14.39 11.15
C ALA A 342 -10.93 13.27 10.20
N ARG A 343 -9.89 12.54 10.61
CA ARG A 343 -9.35 11.42 9.85
C ARG A 343 -10.30 10.23 9.88
N ARG A 344 -10.34 9.51 8.79
CA ARG A 344 -11.09 8.25 8.72
C ARG A 344 -10.39 7.15 9.50
N ALA A 345 -11.16 6.14 9.89
CA ALA A 345 -10.62 4.94 10.52
C ALA A 345 -9.56 4.29 9.63
N ARG A 346 -8.39 4.05 10.19
CA ARG A 346 -7.27 3.44 9.46
C ARG A 346 -7.58 2.00 9.14
N MET A 347 -7.38 1.60 7.88
CA MET A 347 -7.44 0.21 7.44
C MET A 347 -6.43 -0.06 6.33
N ALA A 348 -5.92 -1.28 6.29
CA ALA A 348 -5.05 -1.76 5.22
C ALA A 348 -5.39 -3.21 4.90
N VAL A 349 -5.36 -3.56 3.61
CA VAL A 349 -5.59 -4.92 3.11
C VAL A 349 -4.44 -5.32 2.20
N VAL A 350 -3.98 -6.56 2.34
CA VAL A 350 -3.05 -7.23 1.43
C VAL A 350 -3.83 -8.29 0.68
N PHE A 351 -3.85 -8.19 -0.64
CA PHE A 351 -4.63 -9.05 -1.54
C PHE A 351 -3.88 -10.35 -1.89
N SER A 352 -3.30 -10.97 -0.87
CA SER A 352 -2.81 -12.35 -0.92
C SER A 352 -3.97 -13.33 -0.70
N ASP A 353 -3.72 -14.62 -0.80
CA ASP A 353 -4.68 -15.67 -0.43
C ASP A 353 -4.01 -16.69 0.53
N PRO A 354 -4.47 -16.73 1.82
CA PRO A 354 -5.51 -15.87 2.41
C PRO A 354 -5.10 -14.39 2.44
N GLN A 355 -6.11 -13.51 2.45
CA GLN A 355 -5.87 -12.07 2.59
C GLN A 355 -5.39 -11.72 3.99
N VAL A 356 -4.65 -10.61 4.10
CA VAL A 356 -4.27 -10.03 5.39
C VAL A 356 -4.92 -8.66 5.53
N ALA A 357 -5.44 -8.33 6.71
CA ALA A 357 -5.95 -6.99 6.98
C ALA A 357 -5.59 -6.50 8.38
N VAL A 358 -5.43 -5.18 8.49
CA VAL A 358 -5.21 -4.45 9.75
C VAL A 358 -6.19 -3.28 9.79
N VAL A 359 -6.90 -3.13 10.91
CA VAL A 359 -7.86 -2.05 11.13
C VAL A 359 -7.57 -1.36 12.46
N GLY A 360 -7.55 -0.03 12.46
CA GLY A 360 -7.40 0.77 13.67
C GLY A 360 -6.04 0.64 14.35
N THR A 361 -6.07 0.52 15.68
CA THR A 361 -4.87 0.44 16.51
C THR A 361 -4.23 -0.94 16.38
N PRO A 362 -2.97 -1.04 15.92
CA PRO A 362 -2.27 -2.32 15.83
C PRO A 362 -1.93 -2.87 17.22
N PHE A 363 -1.79 -4.19 17.32
CA PHE A 363 -1.51 -4.90 18.58
C PHE A 363 -0.37 -4.26 19.41
N LYS A 364 0.74 -3.95 18.75
CA LYS A 364 1.93 -3.34 19.42
C LYS A 364 1.69 -1.96 20.06
N SER A 365 0.57 -1.32 19.75
CA SER A 365 0.21 0.03 20.20
C SER A 365 -1.06 0.04 21.06
N LEU A 366 -1.53 -1.14 21.48
CA LEU A 366 -2.70 -1.25 22.35
C LEU A 366 -2.41 -0.65 23.72
N PRO A 367 -3.38 0.04 24.33
CA PRO A 367 -3.26 0.55 25.70
C PRO A 367 -3.21 -0.60 26.71
N GLU A 368 -2.63 -0.36 27.86
CA GLU A 368 -2.62 -1.29 28.98
C GLU A 368 -4.06 -1.65 29.39
N GLY A 369 -4.29 -2.94 29.64
CA GLY A 369 -5.61 -3.46 30.00
C GLY A 369 -6.55 -3.71 28.84
N ALA A 370 -6.13 -3.49 27.59
CA ALA A 370 -6.89 -3.91 26.43
C ALA A 370 -7.16 -5.43 26.47
N VAL A 371 -8.28 -5.84 25.89
CA VAL A 371 -8.65 -7.25 25.73
C VAL A 371 -8.62 -7.66 24.27
N THR A 372 -8.34 -8.95 24.07
CA THR A 372 -8.33 -9.56 22.73
C THR A 372 -9.40 -10.64 22.68
N GLY A 373 -10.17 -10.66 21.58
CA GLY A 373 -11.02 -11.77 21.21
C GLY A 373 -10.54 -12.38 19.90
N SER A 374 -10.65 -13.68 19.77
CA SER A 374 -10.03 -14.45 18.70
C SER A 374 -11.05 -15.35 17.99
N VAL A 375 -10.84 -15.59 16.71
CA VAL A 375 -11.44 -16.68 15.96
C VAL A 375 -10.45 -17.30 15.00
N ASN A 376 -10.33 -18.63 15.05
CA ASN A 376 -9.62 -19.42 14.06
C ASN A 376 -10.59 -19.86 12.96
N PHE A 377 -10.28 -19.55 11.70
CA PHE A 377 -11.14 -19.89 10.56
C PHE A 377 -11.19 -21.40 10.26
N GLY A 378 -10.33 -22.22 10.86
CA GLY A 378 -10.30 -23.69 10.67
C GLY A 378 -11.64 -24.37 10.91
N ASN A 379 -12.46 -23.86 11.85
CA ASN A 379 -13.80 -24.37 12.15
C ASN A 379 -14.93 -23.40 11.77
N GLN A 380 -14.64 -22.31 11.07
CA GLN A 380 -15.69 -21.41 10.61
C GLN A 380 -16.50 -22.07 9.50
N GLY A 381 -17.84 -22.11 9.67
CA GLY A 381 -18.74 -22.91 8.83
C GLY A 381 -18.66 -22.59 7.34
N ARG A 382 -18.78 -21.32 6.95
CA ARG A 382 -18.70 -20.90 5.54
C ARG A 382 -17.32 -21.14 4.95
N ALA A 383 -16.26 -20.90 5.70
CA ALA A 383 -14.89 -21.16 5.26
C ALA A 383 -14.68 -22.66 4.95
N ARG A 384 -15.26 -23.55 5.77
CA ARG A 384 -15.22 -25.00 5.51
C ARG A 384 -16.01 -25.40 4.26
N VAL A 385 -17.19 -24.82 4.04
CA VAL A 385 -17.98 -25.05 2.82
C VAL A 385 -17.17 -24.69 1.57
N MET A 386 -16.38 -23.63 1.64
CA MET A 386 -15.58 -23.12 0.54
C MET A 386 -14.18 -23.77 0.45
N LEU A 387 -13.80 -24.62 1.40
CA LEU A 387 -12.46 -25.22 1.54
C LEU A 387 -11.34 -24.19 1.65
N VAL A 388 -11.64 -23.03 2.25
CA VAL A 388 -10.68 -21.94 2.51
C VAL A 388 -10.48 -21.72 4.02
N ASN A 389 -10.77 -22.73 4.82
CA ASN A 389 -10.84 -22.68 6.28
C ASN A 389 -9.44 -22.63 6.92
N ARG A 390 -8.72 -21.55 6.69
CA ARG A 390 -7.40 -21.26 7.26
C ARG A 390 -7.30 -19.78 7.63
N GLY A 391 -6.65 -19.49 8.77
CA GLY A 391 -6.44 -18.13 9.22
C GLY A 391 -6.85 -17.87 10.66
N LEU A 392 -6.51 -16.67 11.13
CA LEU A 392 -6.74 -16.19 12.48
C LEU A 392 -7.15 -14.72 12.42
N LEU A 393 -8.17 -14.34 13.19
CA LEU A 393 -8.61 -12.97 13.38
C LEU A 393 -8.57 -12.63 14.87
N HIS A 394 -7.91 -11.53 15.22
CA HIS A 394 -7.96 -10.93 16.54
C HIS A 394 -8.67 -9.58 16.48
N VAL A 395 -9.58 -9.33 17.41
CA VAL A 395 -10.21 -8.02 17.66
C VAL A 395 -9.74 -7.49 19.00
N TYR A 396 -9.56 -6.18 19.09
CA TYR A 396 -9.06 -5.50 20.28
C TYR A 396 -10.07 -4.50 20.80
N ALA A 397 -10.26 -4.46 22.12
CA ALA A 397 -11.08 -3.46 22.78
C ALA A 397 -10.39 -2.95 24.04
N ASP A 398 -10.73 -1.72 24.45
CA ASP A 398 -10.26 -1.19 25.73
C ASP A 398 -11.02 -1.83 26.90
N LYS A 399 -10.65 -1.41 28.11
CA LYS A 399 -11.26 -1.90 29.36
C LYS A 399 -12.73 -1.50 29.54
N GLU A 400 -13.21 -0.49 28.82
CA GLU A 400 -14.60 -0.07 28.75
C GLU A 400 -15.39 -0.78 27.64
N GLY A 401 -14.74 -1.64 26.86
CA GLY A 401 -15.34 -2.40 25.76
C GLY A 401 -15.47 -1.62 24.44
N LYS A 402 -14.83 -0.47 24.31
CA LYS A 402 -14.78 0.27 23.05
C LYS A 402 -13.86 -0.44 22.08
N PHE A 403 -14.30 -0.67 20.85
CA PHE A 403 -13.51 -1.29 19.80
C PHE A 403 -12.33 -0.42 19.40
N LEU A 404 -11.11 -0.97 19.41
CA LEU A 404 -9.86 -0.27 19.10
C LEU A 404 -9.29 -0.66 17.74
N GLY A 405 -9.45 -1.89 17.32
CA GLY A 405 -8.83 -2.39 16.09
C GLY A 405 -8.83 -3.90 15.95
N ALA A 406 -8.22 -4.37 14.87
CA ALA A 406 -8.10 -5.79 14.57
C ALA A 406 -6.89 -6.06 13.68
N GLU A 407 -6.31 -7.24 13.82
CA GLU A 407 -5.37 -7.82 12.87
C GLU A 407 -5.84 -9.21 12.45
N MET A 408 -5.73 -9.54 11.18
CA MET A 408 -6.26 -10.79 10.67
C MET A 408 -5.54 -11.32 9.43
N VAL A 409 -5.52 -12.62 9.30
CA VAL A 409 -5.21 -13.37 8.09
C VAL A 409 -6.33 -14.38 7.87
N GLY A 410 -6.96 -14.38 6.70
CA GLY A 410 -8.10 -15.27 6.44
C GLY A 410 -8.76 -15.07 5.09
N PRO A 411 -9.78 -15.88 4.79
CA PRO A 411 -10.49 -15.79 3.53
C PRO A 411 -11.32 -14.51 3.46
N GLN A 412 -11.18 -13.75 2.36
CA GLN A 412 -11.97 -12.55 2.05
C GLN A 412 -12.07 -11.54 3.21
N VAL A 413 -11.00 -11.42 4.02
CA VAL A 413 -11.02 -10.53 5.19
C VAL A 413 -11.13 -9.04 4.83
N GLU A 414 -10.99 -8.68 3.56
CA GLU A 414 -11.27 -7.33 3.08
C GLU A 414 -12.70 -6.86 3.43
N HIS A 415 -13.69 -7.75 3.37
CA HIS A 415 -15.09 -7.43 3.72
C HIS A 415 -15.24 -7.26 5.24
N ILE A 416 -14.65 -8.14 6.02
CA ILE A 416 -14.62 -8.02 7.49
C ILE A 416 -13.91 -6.72 7.90
N ALA A 417 -12.79 -6.39 7.25
CA ALA A 417 -12.04 -5.16 7.51
C ALA A 417 -12.88 -3.90 7.27
N HIS A 418 -13.72 -3.86 6.23
CA HIS A 418 -14.64 -2.73 5.99
C HIS A 418 -15.67 -2.58 7.12
N LEU A 419 -16.30 -3.67 7.56
CA LEU A 419 -17.25 -3.65 8.69
C LEU A 419 -16.58 -3.12 9.97
N LEU A 420 -15.35 -3.59 10.22
CA LEU A 420 -14.56 -3.17 11.38
C LEU A 420 -14.12 -1.71 11.28
N ALA A 421 -13.72 -1.24 10.10
CA ALA A 421 -13.36 0.15 9.88
C ALA A 421 -14.55 1.09 10.11
N TRP A 422 -15.75 0.72 9.66
CA TRP A 422 -16.97 1.49 9.91
C TRP A 422 -17.35 1.48 11.39
N SER A 423 -17.24 0.33 12.06
CA SER A 423 -17.46 0.21 13.50
C SER A 423 -16.52 1.10 14.31
N LEU A 424 -15.23 1.11 13.92
CA LEU A 424 -14.22 1.97 14.52
C LEU A 424 -14.51 3.46 14.30
N GLN A 425 -14.86 3.84 13.07
CA GLN A 425 -15.21 5.22 12.70
C GLN A 425 -16.39 5.75 13.52
N MET A 426 -17.36 4.89 13.81
CA MET A 426 -18.52 5.22 14.63
C MET A 426 -18.26 5.11 16.13
N GLY A 427 -17.08 4.69 16.56
CA GLY A 427 -16.69 4.55 17.96
C GLY A 427 -17.50 3.50 18.71
N LEU A 428 -17.93 2.42 18.04
CA LEU A 428 -18.79 1.39 18.62
C LEU A 428 -18.09 0.60 19.74
N THR A 429 -18.90 0.14 20.69
CA THR A 429 -18.50 -0.85 21.68
C THR A 429 -18.75 -2.28 21.21
N LEU A 430 -18.13 -3.27 21.87
CA LEU A 430 -18.36 -4.70 21.57
C LEU A 430 -19.85 -5.06 21.69
N ASP A 431 -20.57 -4.51 22.66
CA ASP A 431 -22.01 -4.77 22.86
C ASP A 431 -22.83 -4.22 21.67
N GLN A 432 -22.52 -3.00 21.22
CA GLN A 432 -23.15 -2.40 20.05
C GLN A 432 -22.87 -3.19 18.76
N MET A 433 -21.62 -3.63 18.57
CA MET A 433 -21.25 -4.46 17.43
C MET A 433 -21.95 -5.83 17.45
N LEU A 434 -22.09 -6.44 18.60
CA LEU A 434 -22.81 -7.73 18.78
C LEU A 434 -24.33 -7.61 18.59
N ALA A 435 -24.90 -6.41 18.75
CA ALA A 435 -26.29 -6.11 18.48
C ALA A 435 -26.61 -5.94 16.97
N MET A 436 -25.56 -5.83 16.12
CA MET A 436 -25.74 -5.75 14.68
C MET A 436 -26.12 -7.12 14.07
N PRO A 437 -26.83 -7.14 12.93
CA PRO A 437 -27.21 -8.39 12.30
C PRO A 437 -26.00 -9.12 11.70
N PHE A 438 -25.96 -10.43 11.89
CA PHE A 438 -25.05 -11.35 11.21
C PHE A 438 -25.86 -12.35 10.41
N TYR A 439 -25.71 -12.34 9.09
CA TYR A 439 -26.37 -13.29 8.21
C TYR A 439 -25.75 -14.71 8.37
N HIS A 440 -26.47 -15.74 7.92
CA HIS A 440 -25.99 -17.13 7.94
C HIS A 440 -26.28 -17.80 6.57
N PRO A 441 -25.34 -18.57 5.99
CA PRO A 441 -23.94 -18.80 6.42
C PRO A 441 -22.97 -17.86 5.70
N VAL A 442 -22.19 -17.08 6.44
CA VAL A 442 -21.19 -16.12 5.91
C VAL A 442 -19.88 -16.20 6.71
N LEU A 443 -18.80 -15.66 6.15
CA LEU A 443 -17.48 -15.59 6.82
C LEU A 443 -17.52 -14.66 8.04
N GLU A 444 -18.31 -13.60 7.99
CA GLU A 444 -18.47 -12.57 9.02
C GLU A 444 -19.00 -13.11 10.35
N GLU A 445 -19.61 -14.31 10.38
CA GLU A 445 -19.97 -14.97 11.64
C GLU A 445 -18.74 -15.28 12.49
N GLY A 446 -17.56 -15.41 11.87
CA GLY A 446 -16.28 -15.50 12.57
C GLY A 446 -16.01 -14.26 13.42
N LEU A 447 -16.30 -13.06 12.90
CA LEU A 447 -16.19 -11.83 13.65
C LEU A 447 -17.07 -11.84 14.90
N ARG A 448 -18.34 -12.30 14.79
CA ARG A 448 -19.24 -12.43 15.95
C ARG A 448 -18.63 -13.31 17.04
N THR A 449 -17.93 -14.38 16.66
CA THR A 449 -17.25 -15.27 17.60
C THR A 449 -16.13 -14.55 18.34
N ALA A 450 -15.28 -13.83 17.62
CA ALA A 450 -14.19 -13.06 18.21
C ALA A 450 -14.71 -11.94 19.15
N LEU A 451 -15.78 -11.22 18.73
CA LEU A 451 -16.39 -10.17 19.56
C LEU A 451 -16.96 -10.74 20.87
N ARG A 452 -17.62 -11.91 20.85
CA ARG A 452 -18.13 -12.58 22.06
C ARG A 452 -16.98 -12.99 22.99
N GLN A 453 -15.88 -13.45 22.44
CA GLN A 453 -14.72 -13.84 23.24
C GLN A 453 -14.09 -12.60 23.91
N ALA A 454 -13.92 -11.49 23.18
CA ALA A 454 -13.45 -10.23 23.76
C ALA A 454 -14.40 -9.72 24.87
N GLN A 455 -15.72 -9.76 24.65
CA GLN A 455 -16.72 -9.39 25.63
C GLN A 455 -16.63 -10.27 26.91
N SER A 456 -16.43 -11.59 26.73
CA SER A 456 -16.28 -12.51 27.85
C SER A 456 -14.99 -12.22 28.66
N ALA A 457 -13.90 -11.86 27.97
CA ALA A 457 -12.66 -11.47 28.63
C ALA A 457 -12.81 -10.18 29.45
N LEU A 458 -13.65 -9.23 29.03
CA LEU A 458 -13.99 -8.03 29.83
C LEU A 458 -14.77 -8.37 31.09
N ARG A 459 -15.71 -9.32 31.02
CA ARG A 459 -16.59 -9.68 32.15
C ARG A 459 -15.90 -10.58 33.16
N GLY A 460 -14.83 -11.28 32.79
CA GLY A 460 -14.04 -12.14 33.65
C GLY A 460 -12.90 -11.43 34.40
N LYS A 461 -12.72 -10.14 34.12
CA LYS A 461 -11.84 -9.25 34.86
C LYS A 461 -12.63 -8.45 35.90
#